data_dc0be279a14715df0a32705745434a8a
#
_entry.id   dc0be279a14715df0a32705745434a8a
#
_cell.length_a   1.000
_cell.length_b   1.000
_cell.length_c   1.000
_cell.angle_alpha   90.00
_cell.angle_beta   90.00
_cell.angle_gamma   90.00
#
_symmetry.space_group_name_H-M   'P 1'
#
loop_
_entity.id
_entity.type
_entity.pdbx_description
1 polymer ?
#
loop_
_entity_poly.entity_id
_entity_poly.type
_entity_poly.pdbx_seq_one_letter_code
_entity_poly.pdbx_strand_id
1 'polypeptide(L)'
;MTKALVSAIGVVVLVGCSSWVQLTSQGEGVILLPESGVATCTRIGGTRSSTLSKILFSKRNRARLEEELNTLARNEAGSMSGDAIVIESPISDGTQRFGVYKC
;
A
#
# COMPACT_ATOMS: atom_id res chain seq x y z
N MET A 1 5.61 38.39 17.45
CA MET A 1 4.84 38.77 16.28
C MET A 1 5.33 38.12 15.03
N THR A 2 6.59 38.31 14.73
CA THR A 2 7.15 37.70 13.54
C THR A 2 7.23 36.18 13.63
N LYS A 3 7.17 35.64 14.81
CA LYS A 3 7.29 34.20 15.00
C LYS A 3 6.15 33.43 14.40
N ALA A 4 4.97 33.99 14.44
CA ALA A 4 3.79 33.31 13.94
C ALA A 4 3.86 33.08 12.44
N LEU A 5 4.55 33.96 11.73
CA LEU A 5 4.65 33.85 10.29
C LEU A 5 5.50 32.67 9.86
N VAL A 6 6.51 32.37 10.64
CA VAL A 6 7.43 31.28 10.29
C VAL A 6 6.74 29.93 10.37
N SER A 7 5.85 29.78 11.32
CA SER A 7 5.13 28.52 11.47
C SER A 7 4.26 28.20 10.28
N ALA A 8 3.68 29.21 9.70
CA ALA A 8 2.76 28.99 8.61
C ALA A 8 3.45 28.42 7.38
N ILE A 9 4.68 28.76 7.17
CA ILE A 9 5.40 28.33 5.98
C ILE A 9 5.68 26.84 6.02
N GLY A 10 6.00 26.32 7.19
CA GLY A 10 6.32 24.92 7.32
C GLY A 10 5.18 24.00 6.95
N VAL A 11 3.96 24.46 7.17
CA VAL A 11 2.79 23.64 6.92
C VAL A 11 2.56 23.43 5.43
N VAL A 12 2.84 24.43 4.63
CA VAL A 12 2.58 24.37 3.21
C VAL A 12 3.34 23.26 2.52
N VAL A 13 4.54 23.00 2.96
CA VAL A 13 5.41 22.01 2.34
C VAL A 13 4.82 20.61 2.40
N LEU A 14 4.12 20.32 3.49
CA LEU A 14 3.58 18.99 3.68
C LEU A 14 2.47 18.63 2.71
N VAL A 15 1.78 19.62 2.22
CA VAL A 15 0.65 19.37 1.32
C VAL A 15 1.09 18.72 0.03
N GLY A 16 2.25 19.08 -0.47
CA GLY A 16 2.72 18.57 -1.74
C GLY A 16 3.01 17.07 -1.73
N CYS A 17 3.13 16.48 -0.56
CA CYS A 17 3.47 15.07 -0.44
C CYS A 17 2.27 14.17 -0.28
N SER A 18 1.08 14.73 -0.23
CA SER A 18 -0.11 13.97 0.12
C SER A 18 -0.75 13.22 -1.02
N SER A 19 -0.23 13.32 -2.24
CA SER A 19 -0.85 12.72 -3.40
C SER A 19 -0.57 11.21 -3.53
N TRP A 20 0.30 10.67 -2.71
CA TRP A 20 0.67 9.27 -2.77
C TRP A 20 0.08 8.47 -1.63
N VAL A 21 -0.19 7.19 -1.92
CA VAL A 21 -0.54 6.27 -0.84
C VAL A 21 0.69 6.10 0.03
N GLN A 22 0.53 6.36 1.31
CA GLN A 22 1.63 6.28 2.25
C GLN A 22 1.67 4.90 2.90
N LEU A 23 2.86 4.35 3.02
CA LEU A 23 3.06 3.11 3.74
C LEU A 23 3.00 3.43 5.24
N THR A 24 2.09 2.77 5.96
CA THR A 24 1.96 3.00 7.40
C THR A 24 3.11 2.32 8.14
N SER A 25 3.31 2.71 9.40
CA SER A 25 4.35 2.07 10.20
C SER A 25 4.07 0.58 10.37
N GLN A 26 2.80 0.21 10.46
CA GLN A 26 2.44 -1.21 10.55
C GLN A 26 2.70 -1.93 9.23
N GLY A 27 2.44 -1.26 8.11
CA GLY A 27 2.67 -1.84 6.80
C GLY A 27 4.14 -2.01 6.46
N GLU A 28 5.01 -1.23 7.09
CA GLU A 28 6.44 -1.35 6.83
C GLU A 28 7.00 -2.72 7.17
N GLY A 29 6.38 -3.40 8.12
CA GLY A 29 6.83 -4.72 8.52
C GLY A 29 6.28 -5.84 7.65
N VAL A 30 5.44 -5.51 6.67
CA VAL A 30 4.81 -6.52 5.81
C VAL A 30 5.54 -6.55 4.48
N ILE A 31 5.85 -7.75 3.99
CA ILE A 31 6.56 -7.89 2.71
C ILE A 31 5.71 -8.66 1.72
N LEU A 32 5.91 -8.36 0.45
CA LEU A 32 5.27 -9.08 -0.64
C LEU A 32 6.12 -10.31 -0.96
N LEU A 33 5.53 -11.49 -0.88
CA LEU A 33 6.23 -12.74 -1.14
C LEU A 33 5.50 -13.53 -2.22
N PRO A 34 6.22 -14.39 -2.94
CA PRO A 34 5.56 -15.36 -3.80
C PRO A 34 4.91 -16.44 -2.94
N GLU A 35 4.01 -17.20 -3.53
CA GLU A 35 3.31 -18.25 -2.79
C GLU A 35 4.28 -19.21 -2.13
N SER A 36 5.37 -19.53 -2.80
CA SER A 36 6.37 -20.44 -2.24
C SER A 36 7.06 -19.85 -1.01
N GLY A 37 7.03 -18.54 -0.87
CA GLY A 37 7.70 -17.88 0.26
C GLY A 37 6.91 -17.92 1.55
N VAL A 38 5.65 -18.35 1.50
CA VAL A 38 4.81 -18.42 2.70
C VAL A 38 4.40 -19.84 3.03
N ALA A 39 5.16 -20.82 2.52
CA ALA A 39 4.82 -22.24 2.70
C ALA A 39 4.73 -22.65 4.17
N THR A 40 5.52 -22.02 5.03
CA THR A 40 5.51 -22.33 6.46
C THR A 40 4.72 -21.32 7.28
N CYS A 41 4.02 -20.42 6.60
CA CYS A 41 3.23 -19.39 7.28
C CYS A 41 1.76 -19.78 7.30
N THR A 42 0.97 -19.10 8.10
CA THR A 42 -0.46 -19.36 8.20
C THR A 42 -1.22 -18.21 7.51
N ARG A 43 -2.11 -18.55 6.60
CA ARG A 43 -2.96 -17.54 5.98
C ARG A 43 -4.01 -17.12 6.99
N ILE A 44 -3.99 -15.84 7.36
CA ILE A 44 -4.91 -15.32 8.39
C ILE A 44 -6.06 -14.53 7.80
N GLY A 45 -6.04 -14.27 6.50
CA GLY A 45 -7.13 -13.53 5.88
C GLY A 45 -6.74 -13.08 4.50
N GLY A 46 -7.52 -12.17 3.96
CA GLY A 46 -7.25 -11.60 2.66
C GLY A 46 -7.62 -10.13 2.65
N THR A 47 -7.13 -9.43 1.66
CA THR A 47 -7.49 -8.04 1.48
C THR A 47 -7.62 -7.75 -0.01
N ARG A 48 -8.42 -6.75 -0.32
CA ARG A 48 -8.61 -6.29 -1.69
C ARG A 48 -8.17 -4.84 -1.75
N SER A 49 -7.21 -4.57 -2.62
CA SER A 49 -6.74 -3.21 -2.84
C SER A 49 -7.40 -2.64 -4.06
N SER A 50 -7.82 -1.38 -3.99
CA SER A 50 -8.43 -0.69 -5.12
C SER A 50 -7.91 0.72 -5.18
N THR A 51 -7.85 1.26 -6.39
CA THR A 51 -7.42 2.63 -6.58
C THR A 51 -8.24 3.26 -7.68
N LEU A 52 -8.46 4.56 -7.56
CA LEU A 52 -9.14 5.31 -8.59
C LEU A 52 -8.24 5.60 -9.78
N SER A 53 -6.97 5.27 -9.66
CA SER A 53 -6.02 5.49 -10.74
C SER A 53 -6.36 4.69 -11.99
N LYS A 54 -7.27 3.74 -11.89
CA LYS A 54 -7.68 2.94 -13.03
C LYS A 54 -8.17 3.80 -14.20
N ILE A 55 -8.73 4.95 -13.88
CA ILE A 55 -9.28 5.84 -14.91
C ILE A 55 -8.18 6.43 -15.75
N LEU A 56 -7.04 6.64 -15.15
CA LEU A 56 -5.90 7.25 -15.81
C LEU A 56 -4.86 6.21 -16.22
N PHE A 57 -5.17 4.95 -16.02
CA PHE A 57 -4.22 3.89 -16.23
C PHE A 57 -3.82 3.75 -17.69
N SER A 58 -2.53 3.57 -17.92
CA SER A 58 -1.98 3.25 -19.22
C SER A 58 -0.82 2.30 -18.98
N LYS A 59 -0.29 1.73 -20.05
CA LYS A 59 0.81 0.79 -19.92
C LYS A 59 2.00 1.38 -19.19
N ARG A 60 2.25 2.65 -19.40
CA ARG A 60 3.38 3.31 -18.75
C ARG A 60 3.20 3.43 -17.23
N ASN A 61 1.96 3.40 -16.77
CA ASN A 61 1.66 3.56 -15.36
C ASN A 61 1.45 2.23 -14.64
N ARG A 62 1.71 1.14 -15.33
CA ARG A 62 1.46 -0.18 -14.74
C ARG A 62 2.29 -0.44 -13.49
N ALA A 63 3.56 -0.14 -13.55
CA ALA A 63 4.43 -0.36 -12.40
C ALA A 63 4.00 0.49 -11.21
N ARG A 64 3.53 1.68 -11.49
CA ARG A 64 3.06 2.58 -10.44
C ARG A 64 1.77 2.06 -9.81
N LEU A 65 0.89 1.53 -10.65
CA LEU A 65 -0.36 0.95 -10.17
C LEU A 65 -0.06 -0.25 -9.26
N GLU A 66 0.86 -1.09 -9.67
CA GLU A 66 1.24 -2.24 -8.86
C GLU A 66 1.79 -1.82 -7.51
N GLU A 67 2.63 -0.81 -7.51
CA GLU A 67 3.22 -0.31 -6.28
C GLU A 67 2.14 0.24 -5.34
N GLU A 68 1.20 0.98 -5.90
CA GLU A 68 0.12 1.54 -5.10
C GLU A 68 -0.75 0.46 -4.48
N LEU A 69 -1.12 -0.55 -5.27
CA LEU A 69 -1.94 -1.63 -4.77
C LEU A 69 -1.21 -2.45 -3.71
N ASN A 70 0.09 -2.67 -3.92
CA ASN A 70 0.90 -3.38 -2.94
C ASN A 70 0.97 -2.60 -1.63
N THR A 71 1.14 -1.29 -1.70
CA THR A 71 1.22 -0.45 -0.51
C THR A 71 -0.08 -0.51 0.27
N LEU A 72 -1.21 -0.43 -0.43
CA LEU A 72 -2.51 -0.54 0.23
C LEU A 72 -2.68 -1.89 0.91
N ALA A 73 -2.26 -2.95 0.24
CA ALA A 73 -2.37 -4.30 0.80
C ALA A 73 -1.47 -4.46 2.01
N ARG A 74 -0.26 -3.92 1.96
CA ARG A 74 0.66 -3.99 3.09
C ARG A 74 0.11 -3.24 4.30
N ASN A 75 -0.49 -2.08 4.06
CA ASN A 75 -1.09 -1.30 5.14
C ASN A 75 -2.21 -2.09 5.80
N GLU A 76 -3.06 -2.70 5.00
CA GLU A 76 -4.16 -3.48 5.53
C GLU A 76 -3.67 -4.71 6.28
N ALA A 77 -2.71 -5.41 5.69
CA ALA A 77 -2.14 -6.61 6.33
C ALA A 77 -1.47 -6.25 7.64
N GLY A 78 -0.80 -5.10 7.69
CA GLY A 78 -0.16 -4.64 8.93
C GLY A 78 -1.18 -4.41 10.02
N SER A 79 -2.35 -3.86 9.67
CA SER A 79 -3.40 -3.63 10.65
C SER A 79 -4.01 -4.94 11.13
N MET A 80 -3.84 -6.02 10.36
CA MET A 80 -4.30 -7.36 10.74
C MET A 80 -3.22 -8.14 11.48
N SER A 81 -2.09 -7.52 11.76
CA SER A 81 -0.93 -8.15 12.37
C SER A 81 -0.29 -9.20 11.47
N GLY A 82 -0.42 -9.05 10.17
CA GLY A 82 0.20 -9.95 9.21
C GLY A 82 1.66 -9.62 9.00
N ASP A 83 2.40 -10.58 8.49
CA ASP A 83 3.82 -10.44 8.21
C ASP A 83 4.11 -10.40 6.71
N ALA A 84 3.23 -10.94 5.91
CA ALA A 84 3.46 -11.04 4.47
C ALA A 84 2.15 -10.99 3.71
N ILE A 85 2.23 -10.54 2.46
CA ILE A 85 1.10 -10.61 1.53
C ILE A 85 1.55 -11.38 0.30
N VAL A 86 0.58 -12.04 -0.33
CA VAL A 86 0.79 -12.81 -1.56
C VAL A 86 -0.30 -12.41 -2.54
N ILE A 87 0.08 -12.15 -3.79
CA ILE A 87 -0.88 -11.81 -4.82
C ILE A 87 -1.75 -13.02 -5.10
N GLU A 88 -3.07 -12.84 -5.05
CA GLU A 88 -4.03 -13.91 -5.30
C GLU A 88 -4.91 -13.67 -6.52
N SER A 89 -4.77 -12.53 -7.17
CA SER A 89 -5.50 -12.28 -8.40
C SER A 89 -4.72 -11.31 -9.27
N PRO A 90 -4.98 -11.33 -10.58
CA PRO A 90 -4.40 -10.27 -11.42
C PRO A 90 -5.08 -8.94 -11.11
N ILE A 91 -4.48 -7.87 -11.58
CA ILE A 91 -5.09 -6.55 -11.46
C ILE A 91 -6.21 -6.46 -12.47
N SER A 92 -7.39 -6.07 -12.01
CA SER A 92 -8.55 -5.91 -12.86
C SER A 92 -9.31 -4.67 -12.40
N ASP A 93 -9.50 -3.73 -13.31
CA ASP A 93 -10.21 -2.48 -13.00
C ASP A 93 -9.64 -1.75 -11.80
N GLY A 94 -8.32 -1.73 -11.70
CA GLY A 94 -7.66 -1.04 -10.61
C GLY A 94 -7.80 -1.73 -9.26
N THR A 95 -8.15 -3.01 -9.27
CA THR A 95 -8.36 -3.79 -8.05
C THR A 95 -7.53 -5.06 -8.10
N GLN A 96 -7.02 -5.49 -6.96
CA GLN A 96 -6.24 -6.72 -6.86
C GLN A 96 -6.45 -7.33 -5.48
N ARG A 97 -6.49 -8.66 -5.41
CA ARG A 97 -6.67 -9.38 -4.16
C ARG A 97 -5.36 -9.96 -3.70
N PHE A 98 -5.18 -9.96 -2.39
CA PHE A 98 -3.97 -10.47 -1.74
C PHE A 98 -4.35 -11.35 -0.58
N GLY A 99 -3.56 -12.38 -0.33
CA GLY A 99 -3.66 -13.15 0.89
C GLY A 99 -2.75 -12.54 1.95
N VAL A 100 -3.16 -12.61 3.21
CA VAL A 100 -2.39 -12.09 4.33
C VAL A 100 -1.93 -13.25 5.19
N TYR A 101 -0.65 -13.27 5.50
CA TYR A 101 -0.02 -14.40 6.17
C TYR A 101 0.71 -13.98 7.42
N LYS A 102 0.69 -14.87 8.39
CA LYS A 102 1.45 -14.74 9.63
C LYS A 102 2.53 -15.78 9.62
N CYS A 103 3.77 -15.36 9.78
CA CYS A 103 4.92 -16.26 9.69
C CYS A 103 5.67 -16.48 11.03
#